data_33133a2fba494ccb024c62fa52d46439
#
_entry.id   33133a2fba494ccb024c62fa52d46439
#
_cell.length_a   1.000
_cell.length_b   1.000
_cell.length_c   1.000
_cell.angle_alpha   90.00
_cell.angle_beta   90.00
_cell.angle_gamma   90.00
#
_symmetry.space_group_name_H-M   'P 1'
#
loop_
_entity.id
_entity.type
_entity.pdbx_description
1 polymer ?
#
loop_
_entity_poly.entity_id
_entity_poly.type
_entity_poly.pdbx_seq_one_letter_code
_entity_poly.pdbx_strand_id
1 'polypeptide(L)'
;MRTRTSINRQRIVSLAPSATSILCAIGAQKLLVGVTKWCADVAPVGKLPKLGDCWHMDSVDDILQLKPTLVIGSVPYKQETVAKLLEHPLNFLAMNPRTLSDIEADIRLLGGLTQHSAAASRLIRRMQSEFAAIARKSRRTKSRVRVYCEAWPNPRISSPPWVAELVNICGGKMVVPAGKSVTEEEVAAAKPEVIVLAWAATGDKADPRKTYELKAWRDVPAIRERRVHIVRDELLNTPGPPLVQGARALYKHLHPVNKPRGSQ
;
A
#
# COMPACT_ATOMS: atom_id res chain seq x y z
N MET A 1 -15.02 -28.19 -39.51
CA MET A 1 -14.11 -28.58 -38.41
C MET A 1 -13.62 -27.32 -37.71
N ARG A 2 -14.24 -26.92 -36.56
CA ARG A 2 -13.79 -25.74 -35.80
C ARG A 2 -12.64 -26.21 -34.93
N THR A 3 -11.40 -25.85 -35.32
CA THR A 3 -10.23 -25.99 -34.45
C THR A 3 -10.47 -25.19 -33.16
N ARG A 4 -10.74 -25.88 -32.08
CA ARG A 4 -10.64 -25.32 -30.73
C ARG A 4 -9.18 -24.90 -30.53
N THR A 5 -8.87 -23.65 -30.86
CA THR A 5 -7.64 -23.02 -30.38
C THR A 5 -7.67 -23.16 -28.87
N SER A 6 -6.79 -23.96 -28.30
CA SER A 6 -6.61 -24.03 -26.86
C SER A 6 -6.18 -22.63 -26.45
N ILE A 7 -7.10 -21.88 -25.84
CA ILE A 7 -6.81 -20.60 -25.24
C ILE A 7 -5.77 -20.92 -24.17
N ASN A 8 -4.51 -20.59 -24.48
CA ASN A 8 -3.42 -20.78 -23.54
C ASN A 8 -3.78 -19.98 -22.30
N ARG A 9 -4.24 -20.68 -21.26
CA ARG A 9 -4.80 -20.05 -20.07
C ARG A 9 -3.72 -19.20 -19.43
N GLN A 10 -3.95 -17.89 -19.34
CA GLN A 10 -3.00 -16.95 -18.74
C GLN A 10 -2.53 -17.44 -17.36
N ARG A 11 -1.22 -17.41 -17.14
CA ARG A 11 -0.53 -17.85 -15.91
C ARG A 11 0.24 -16.66 -15.37
N ILE A 12 -0.22 -16.12 -14.27
CA ILE A 12 0.34 -14.88 -13.70
C ILE A 12 1.14 -15.22 -12.44
N VAL A 13 2.38 -14.79 -12.40
CA VAL A 13 3.17 -14.68 -11.18
C VAL A 13 3.07 -13.24 -10.69
N SER A 14 2.65 -13.05 -9.44
CA SER A 14 2.58 -11.74 -8.81
C SER A 14 3.69 -11.56 -7.78
N LEU A 15 4.63 -10.68 -8.07
CA LEU A 15 5.74 -10.32 -7.18
C LEU A 15 5.40 -9.09 -6.32
N ALA A 16 4.12 -8.76 -6.18
CA ALA A 16 3.67 -7.61 -5.41
C ALA A 16 2.30 -7.82 -4.75
N PRO A 17 2.15 -7.50 -3.46
CA PRO A 17 0.86 -7.53 -2.78
C PRO A 17 -0.21 -6.68 -3.47
N SER A 18 0.17 -5.53 -4.03
CA SER A 18 -0.73 -4.65 -4.78
C SER A 18 -1.39 -5.35 -5.97
N ALA A 19 -0.59 -5.96 -6.85
CA ALA A 19 -1.07 -6.72 -8.00
C ALA A 19 -1.97 -7.87 -7.56
N THR A 20 -1.55 -8.64 -6.55
CA THR A 20 -2.34 -9.74 -6.00
C THR A 20 -3.69 -9.26 -5.48
N SER A 21 -3.71 -8.19 -4.69
CA SER A 21 -4.95 -7.64 -4.12
C SER A 21 -5.92 -7.16 -5.21
N ILE A 22 -5.40 -6.52 -6.26
CA ILE A 22 -6.21 -6.07 -7.41
C ILE A 22 -6.78 -7.27 -8.16
N LEU A 23 -5.93 -8.26 -8.53
CA LEU A 23 -6.35 -9.46 -9.27
C LEU A 23 -7.42 -10.25 -8.51
N CYS A 24 -7.28 -10.40 -7.20
CA CYS A 24 -8.31 -11.03 -6.36
C CYS A 24 -9.59 -10.21 -6.31
N ALA A 25 -9.50 -8.89 -6.15
CA ALA A 25 -10.66 -8.01 -6.04
C ALA A 25 -11.49 -7.92 -7.33
N ILE A 26 -10.86 -8.11 -8.51
CA ILE A 26 -11.55 -8.14 -9.81
C ILE A 26 -11.99 -9.54 -10.23
N GLY A 27 -11.70 -10.59 -9.45
CA GLY A 27 -12.11 -11.97 -9.74
C GLY A 27 -11.13 -12.77 -10.60
N ALA A 28 -9.91 -12.26 -10.81
CA ALA A 28 -8.87 -12.89 -11.63
C ALA A 28 -7.92 -13.81 -10.84
N GLN A 29 -8.23 -14.14 -9.57
CA GLN A 29 -7.35 -14.94 -8.70
C GLN A 29 -7.00 -16.33 -9.26
N LYS A 30 -7.87 -16.92 -10.12
CA LYS A 30 -7.61 -18.22 -10.74
C LYS A 30 -6.49 -18.21 -11.78
N LEU A 31 -6.03 -17.02 -12.17
CA LEU A 31 -4.90 -16.84 -13.09
C LEU A 31 -3.55 -16.82 -12.35
N LEU A 32 -3.56 -16.60 -11.04
CA LEU A 32 -2.36 -16.61 -10.22
C LEU A 32 -1.79 -18.03 -10.10
N VAL A 33 -0.51 -18.18 -10.38
CA VAL A 33 0.24 -19.44 -10.27
C VAL A 33 1.40 -19.36 -9.26
N GLY A 34 1.77 -18.16 -8.82
CA GLY A 34 2.76 -17.89 -7.79
C GLY A 34 2.61 -16.46 -7.25
N VAL A 35 2.97 -16.25 -5.99
CA VAL A 35 2.81 -14.98 -5.28
C VAL A 35 3.95 -14.81 -4.27
N THR A 36 4.13 -13.59 -3.74
CA THR A 36 5.05 -13.37 -2.62
C THR A 36 4.44 -13.84 -1.29
N LYS A 37 5.27 -14.03 -0.26
CA LYS A 37 4.79 -14.34 1.10
C LYS A 37 3.86 -13.24 1.66
N TRP A 38 4.11 -11.98 1.30
CA TRP A 38 3.34 -10.82 1.75
C TRP A 38 1.94 -10.71 1.12
N CYS A 39 1.69 -11.42 0.04
CA CYS A 39 0.39 -11.41 -0.63
C CYS A 39 -0.73 -11.97 0.24
N ALA A 40 -0.40 -12.82 1.22
CA ALA A 40 -1.37 -13.39 2.16
C ALA A 40 -1.99 -12.34 3.10
N ASP A 41 -1.29 -11.22 3.33
CA ASP A 41 -1.75 -10.14 4.20
C ASP A 41 -2.86 -9.29 3.56
N VAL A 42 -2.98 -9.35 2.21
CA VAL A 42 -3.90 -8.51 1.44
C VAL A 42 -4.95 -9.30 0.65
N ALA A 43 -4.77 -10.61 0.49
CA ALA A 43 -5.67 -11.44 -0.32
C ALA A 43 -5.62 -12.92 0.08
N PRO A 44 -6.71 -13.68 -0.12
CA PRO A 44 -6.76 -15.11 0.13
C PRO A 44 -6.02 -15.88 -0.98
N VAL A 45 -4.72 -16.06 -0.84
CA VAL A 45 -3.85 -16.69 -1.86
C VAL A 45 -3.67 -18.20 -1.67
N GLY A 46 -4.22 -18.78 -0.61
CA GLY A 46 -4.23 -20.23 -0.35
C GLY A 46 -2.82 -20.85 -0.36
N LYS A 47 -2.72 -22.01 -1.03
CA LYS A 47 -1.47 -22.80 -1.14
C LYS A 47 -0.61 -22.44 -2.35
N LEU A 48 -0.80 -21.27 -2.98
CA LEU A 48 0.04 -20.87 -4.10
C LEU A 48 1.53 -20.83 -3.66
N PRO A 49 2.46 -21.22 -4.55
CA PRO A 49 3.90 -21.10 -4.33
C PRO A 49 4.27 -19.68 -3.86
N LYS A 50 5.11 -19.59 -2.82
CA LYS A 50 5.62 -18.34 -2.27
C LYS A 50 6.99 -18.07 -2.85
N LEU A 51 7.10 -16.97 -3.56
CA LEU A 51 8.28 -16.52 -4.27
C LEU A 51 8.90 -15.31 -3.57
N GLY A 52 10.08 -14.89 -4.01
CA GLY A 52 10.62 -13.58 -3.69
C GLY A 52 9.75 -12.45 -4.24
N ASP A 53 10.19 -11.22 -4.04
CA ASP A 53 9.54 -10.00 -4.55
C ASP A 53 10.53 -9.14 -5.35
N CYS A 54 10.09 -7.98 -5.81
CA CYS A 54 10.94 -7.06 -6.60
C CYS A 54 12.06 -6.40 -5.79
N TRP A 55 12.06 -6.54 -4.47
CA TRP A 55 13.12 -6.05 -3.59
C TRP A 55 14.10 -7.14 -3.21
N HIS A 56 13.61 -8.35 -2.94
CA HIS A 56 14.43 -9.50 -2.55
C HIS A 56 13.96 -10.76 -3.26
N MET A 57 14.87 -11.34 -4.04
CA MET A 57 14.64 -12.57 -4.81
C MET A 57 15.90 -13.40 -4.81
N ASP A 58 15.81 -14.62 -4.33
CA ASP A 58 16.93 -15.55 -4.25
C ASP A 58 17.21 -16.18 -5.63
N SER A 59 16.17 -16.65 -6.32
CA SER A 59 16.27 -17.29 -7.63
C SER A 59 15.11 -16.89 -8.55
N VAL A 60 15.41 -16.70 -9.84
CA VAL A 60 14.42 -16.54 -10.89
C VAL A 60 13.89 -17.91 -11.35
N ASP A 61 14.64 -18.99 -11.13
CA ASP A 61 14.25 -20.34 -11.55
C ASP A 61 12.92 -20.78 -10.95
N ASP A 62 12.64 -20.40 -9.71
CA ASP A 62 11.34 -20.69 -9.08
C ASP A 62 10.16 -20.07 -9.83
N ILE A 63 10.39 -18.90 -10.45
CA ILE A 63 9.40 -18.25 -11.32
C ILE A 63 9.29 -19.01 -12.63
N LEU A 64 10.44 -19.36 -13.25
CA LEU A 64 10.48 -20.05 -14.54
C LEU A 64 9.81 -21.42 -14.49
N GLN A 65 9.98 -22.18 -13.40
CA GLN A 65 9.33 -23.48 -13.19
C GLN A 65 7.80 -23.39 -13.22
N LEU A 66 7.23 -22.24 -12.82
CA LEU A 66 5.80 -22.01 -12.90
C LEU A 66 5.31 -21.71 -14.32
N LYS A 67 6.20 -21.58 -15.31
CA LYS A 67 5.89 -21.29 -16.71
C LYS A 67 4.88 -20.13 -16.85
N PRO A 68 5.17 -18.95 -16.29
CA PRO A 68 4.26 -17.83 -16.34
C PRO A 68 4.15 -17.28 -17.77
N THR A 69 2.96 -16.80 -18.13
CA THR A 69 2.77 -15.99 -19.33
C THR A 69 2.97 -14.50 -19.05
N LEU A 70 2.91 -14.12 -17.76
CA LEU A 70 3.09 -12.76 -17.29
C LEU A 70 3.62 -12.76 -15.85
N VAL A 71 4.64 -11.97 -15.59
CA VAL A 71 5.13 -11.65 -14.24
C VAL A 71 4.80 -10.20 -13.96
N ILE A 72 4.23 -9.91 -12.78
CA ILE A 72 3.81 -8.55 -12.40
C ILE A 72 4.56 -8.15 -11.13
N GLY A 73 5.25 -7.03 -11.20
CA GLY A 73 5.88 -6.36 -10.06
C GLY A 73 5.27 -4.99 -9.77
N SER A 74 5.53 -4.48 -8.57
CA SER A 74 5.21 -3.11 -8.18
C SER A 74 6.28 -2.57 -7.22
N VAL A 75 6.29 -1.26 -7.05
CA VAL A 75 7.20 -0.59 -6.11
C VAL A 75 7.09 -1.15 -4.68
N PRO A 76 8.21 -1.16 -3.91
CA PRO A 76 9.55 -0.72 -4.28
C PRO A 76 10.31 -1.74 -5.14
N TYR A 77 11.22 -1.24 -5.98
CA TYR A 77 12.11 -2.05 -6.80
C TYR A 77 13.54 -1.94 -6.34
N LYS A 78 14.24 -3.08 -6.31
CA LYS A 78 15.70 -3.13 -6.24
C LYS A 78 16.23 -3.40 -7.65
N GLN A 79 17.12 -2.54 -8.15
CA GLN A 79 17.59 -2.57 -9.53
C GLN A 79 18.17 -3.94 -9.91
N GLU A 80 19.02 -4.51 -9.05
CA GLU A 80 19.67 -5.78 -9.29
C GLU A 80 18.66 -6.95 -9.37
N THR A 81 17.57 -6.88 -8.60
CA THR A 81 16.51 -7.90 -8.63
C THR A 81 15.72 -7.82 -9.94
N VAL A 82 15.42 -6.62 -10.41
CA VAL A 82 14.72 -6.44 -11.69
C VAL A 82 15.62 -6.82 -12.86
N ALA A 83 16.91 -6.47 -12.82
CA ALA A 83 17.87 -6.86 -13.86
C ALA A 83 17.91 -8.38 -14.05
N LYS A 84 17.99 -9.16 -12.96
CA LYS A 84 17.93 -10.63 -13.00
C LYS A 84 16.68 -11.15 -13.72
N LEU A 85 15.51 -10.54 -13.48
CA LEU A 85 14.27 -10.93 -14.18
C LEU A 85 14.37 -10.70 -15.68
N LEU A 86 14.98 -9.59 -16.11
CA LEU A 86 15.08 -9.18 -17.51
C LEU A 86 16.13 -9.96 -18.29
N GLU A 87 17.03 -10.70 -17.63
CA GLU A 87 17.97 -11.65 -18.26
C GLU A 87 17.26 -12.89 -18.82
N HIS A 88 15.98 -13.11 -18.46
CA HIS A 88 15.19 -14.27 -18.88
C HIS A 88 14.06 -13.87 -19.83
N PRO A 89 13.60 -14.80 -20.72
CA PRO A 89 12.51 -14.53 -21.66
C PRO A 89 11.15 -14.48 -20.97
N LEU A 90 10.94 -13.49 -20.08
CA LEU A 90 9.71 -13.27 -19.33
C LEU A 90 9.00 -12.02 -19.80
N ASN A 91 7.67 -12.08 -19.89
CA ASN A 91 6.86 -10.86 -20.00
C ASN A 91 6.74 -10.26 -18.59
N PHE A 92 7.38 -9.12 -18.36
CA PHE A 92 7.38 -8.45 -17.07
C PHE A 92 6.61 -7.13 -17.14
N LEU A 93 5.60 -6.97 -16.31
CA LEU A 93 4.86 -5.72 -16.10
C LEU A 93 5.33 -5.07 -14.81
N ALA A 94 5.99 -3.93 -14.93
CA ALA A 94 6.43 -3.12 -13.80
C ALA A 94 5.43 -1.99 -13.52
N MET A 95 4.68 -2.06 -12.40
CA MET A 95 3.78 -1.00 -11.96
C MET A 95 4.51 -0.04 -11.04
N ASN A 96 4.34 1.27 -11.28
CA ASN A 96 4.99 2.32 -10.48
C ASN A 96 4.03 3.48 -10.17
N PRO A 97 2.92 3.23 -9.46
CA PRO A 97 1.97 4.28 -9.14
C PRO A 97 2.59 5.30 -8.17
N ARG A 98 2.19 6.56 -8.35
CA ARG A 98 2.55 7.70 -7.49
C ARG A 98 1.33 8.33 -6.82
N THR A 99 0.19 8.26 -7.48
CA THR A 99 -1.08 8.89 -7.10
C THR A 99 -2.19 7.85 -6.98
N LEU A 100 -3.31 8.23 -6.38
CA LEU A 100 -4.52 7.39 -6.40
C LEU A 100 -5.04 7.19 -7.83
N SER A 101 -4.84 8.18 -8.71
CA SER A 101 -5.18 8.07 -10.14
C SER A 101 -4.34 7.01 -10.85
N ASP A 102 -3.04 6.93 -10.54
CA ASP A 102 -2.17 5.89 -11.11
C ASP A 102 -2.59 4.49 -10.64
N ILE A 103 -3.00 4.37 -9.37
CA ILE A 103 -3.52 3.11 -8.84
C ILE A 103 -4.81 2.69 -9.58
N GLU A 104 -5.69 3.64 -9.90
CA GLU A 104 -6.86 3.36 -10.73
C GLU A 104 -6.47 2.95 -12.14
N ALA A 105 -5.41 3.53 -12.72
CA ALA A 105 -4.88 3.14 -14.03
C ALA A 105 -4.33 1.71 -13.99
N ASP A 106 -3.59 1.33 -12.93
CA ASP A 106 -3.10 -0.04 -12.73
C ASP A 106 -4.27 -1.03 -12.62
N ILE A 107 -5.34 -0.68 -11.89
CA ILE A 107 -6.55 -1.52 -11.80
C ILE A 107 -7.20 -1.70 -13.18
N ARG A 108 -7.30 -0.63 -14.00
CA ARG A 108 -7.83 -0.74 -15.38
C ARG A 108 -6.95 -1.61 -16.25
N LEU A 109 -5.63 -1.43 -16.16
CA LEU A 109 -4.65 -2.19 -16.93
C LEU A 109 -4.76 -3.69 -16.62
N LEU A 110 -4.74 -4.07 -15.34
CA LEU A 110 -4.88 -5.47 -14.93
C LEU A 110 -6.25 -6.04 -15.31
N GLY A 111 -7.32 -5.24 -15.20
CA GLY A 111 -8.65 -5.60 -15.67
C GLY A 111 -8.70 -5.89 -17.17
N GLY A 112 -8.03 -5.09 -18.00
CA GLY A 112 -7.91 -5.29 -19.44
C GLY A 112 -7.11 -6.55 -19.78
N LEU A 113 -5.91 -6.67 -19.20
CA LEU A 113 -5.01 -7.82 -19.43
C LEU A 113 -5.65 -9.17 -19.04
N THR A 114 -6.52 -9.19 -18.03
CA THR A 114 -7.15 -10.41 -17.52
C THR A 114 -8.59 -10.62 -18.01
N GLN A 115 -9.09 -9.78 -18.91
CA GLN A 115 -10.48 -9.79 -19.40
C GLN A 115 -11.52 -9.56 -18.29
N HIS A 116 -11.16 -8.78 -17.25
CA HIS A 116 -12.03 -8.43 -16.12
C HIS A 116 -12.34 -6.92 -16.07
N SER A 117 -12.38 -6.22 -17.22
CA SER A 117 -12.52 -4.75 -17.30
C SER A 117 -13.77 -4.22 -16.60
N ALA A 118 -14.89 -4.93 -16.70
CA ALA A 118 -16.14 -4.53 -16.01
C ALA A 118 -15.99 -4.62 -14.46
N ALA A 119 -15.31 -5.63 -13.96
CA ALA A 119 -15.03 -5.78 -12.52
C ALA A 119 -14.03 -4.72 -12.03
N ALA A 120 -12.99 -4.42 -12.82
CA ALA A 120 -12.04 -3.35 -12.53
C ALA A 120 -12.74 -1.98 -12.44
N SER A 121 -13.64 -1.67 -13.37
CA SER A 121 -14.43 -0.43 -13.33
C SER A 121 -15.35 -0.35 -12.10
N ARG A 122 -15.96 -1.46 -11.68
CA ARG A 122 -16.75 -1.51 -10.44
C ARG A 122 -15.88 -1.30 -9.20
N LEU A 123 -14.71 -1.92 -9.15
CA LEU A 123 -13.75 -1.74 -8.05
C LEU A 123 -13.34 -0.28 -7.90
N ILE A 124 -12.96 0.37 -8.99
CA ILE A 124 -12.57 1.80 -9.00
C ILE A 124 -13.71 2.67 -8.47
N ARG A 125 -14.93 2.52 -9.01
CA ARG A 125 -16.08 3.31 -8.54
C ARG A 125 -16.36 3.10 -7.04
N ARG A 126 -16.21 1.87 -6.54
CA ARG A 126 -16.36 1.59 -5.11
C ARG A 126 -15.30 2.29 -4.28
N MET A 127 -14.02 2.24 -4.68
CA MET A 127 -12.94 2.94 -3.98
C MET A 127 -13.17 4.45 -3.97
N GLN A 128 -13.51 5.04 -5.11
CA GLN A 128 -13.82 6.47 -5.24
C GLN A 128 -15.00 6.89 -4.34
N SER A 129 -16.06 6.08 -4.28
CA SER A 129 -17.23 6.33 -3.43
C SER A 129 -16.86 6.34 -1.95
N GLU A 130 -16.02 5.39 -1.51
CA GLU A 130 -15.53 5.31 -0.14
C GLU A 130 -14.67 6.53 0.22
N PHE A 131 -13.72 6.90 -0.64
CA PHE A 131 -12.89 8.08 -0.43
C PHE A 131 -13.73 9.37 -0.41
N ALA A 132 -14.69 9.50 -1.31
CA ALA A 132 -15.62 10.63 -1.31
C ALA A 132 -16.48 10.71 -0.04
N ALA A 133 -16.91 9.56 0.50
CA ALA A 133 -17.65 9.51 1.75
C ALA A 133 -16.82 9.99 2.95
N ILE A 134 -15.53 9.59 3.01
CA ILE A 134 -14.58 10.07 4.02
C ILE A 134 -14.33 11.56 3.85
N ALA A 135 -14.07 12.03 2.62
CA ALA A 135 -13.84 13.44 2.33
C ALA A 135 -15.02 14.34 2.76
N ARG A 136 -16.27 13.89 2.54
CA ARG A 136 -17.46 14.63 3.01
C ARG A 136 -17.52 14.76 4.53
N LYS A 137 -17.10 13.71 5.27
CA LYS A 137 -17.05 13.74 6.73
C LYS A 137 -15.95 14.69 7.24
N SER A 138 -14.77 14.66 6.60
CA SER A 138 -13.60 15.45 7.00
C SER A 138 -13.78 16.96 6.76
N ARG A 139 -14.59 17.37 5.78
CA ARG A 139 -14.89 18.81 5.50
C ARG A 139 -15.56 19.56 6.65
N ARG A 140 -16.09 18.85 7.64
CA ARG A 140 -16.71 19.45 8.83
C ARG A 140 -15.69 20.02 9.83
N THR A 141 -14.41 19.70 9.66
CA THR A 141 -13.31 20.18 10.50
C THR A 141 -12.73 21.47 9.94
N LYS A 142 -12.62 22.52 10.79
CA LYS A 142 -12.17 23.86 10.38
C LYS A 142 -10.66 23.94 10.08
N SER A 143 -9.84 23.08 10.65
CA SER A 143 -8.39 23.06 10.46
C SER A 143 -7.93 21.70 9.98
N ARG A 144 -6.85 21.69 9.17
CA ARG A 144 -6.20 20.45 8.72
C ARG A 144 -5.20 19.99 9.75
N VAL A 145 -5.35 18.77 10.21
CA VAL A 145 -4.41 18.13 11.13
C VAL A 145 -3.05 17.94 10.45
N ARG A 146 -1.97 18.32 11.11
CA ARG A 146 -0.59 18.12 10.64
C ARG A 146 -0.17 16.69 10.88
N VAL A 147 0.12 15.93 9.83
CA VAL A 147 0.34 14.48 9.91
C VAL A 147 1.72 14.11 9.40
N TYR A 148 2.40 13.23 10.12
CA TYR A 148 3.55 12.50 9.63
C TYR A 148 3.18 11.02 9.55
N CYS A 149 3.31 10.42 8.35
CA CYS A 149 3.19 8.98 8.16
C CYS A 149 4.55 8.40 7.83
N GLU A 150 4.97 7.36 8.57
CA GLU A 150 6.26 6.71 8.44
C GLU A 150 6.11 5.28 7.91
N ALA A 151 6.79 4.99 6.78
CA ALA A 151 6.79 3.65 6.17
C ALA A 151 7.96 2.79 6.65
N TRP A 152 9.07 3.41 7.10
CA TRP A 152 10.27 2.71 7.56
C TRP A 152 11.05 3.54 8.56
N PRO A 153 11.55 2.94 9.68
CA PRO A 153 12.16 3.69 10.76
C PRO A 153 13.68 3.95 10.60
N ASN A 154 14.42 3.12 9.85
CA ASN A 154 15.88 3.26 9.73
C ASN A 154 16.40 2.71 8.39
N PRO A 155 16.88 3.55 7.43
CA PRO A 155 16.73 5.02 7.50
C PRO A 155 15.26 5.41 7.54
N ARG A 156 14.94 6.55 8.15
CA ARG A 156 13.57 7.03 8.28
C ARG A 156 13.00 7.41 6.92
N ILE A 157 11.93 6.75 6.49
CA ILE A 157 11.29 6.98 5.20
C ILE A 157 9.81 7.30 5.45
N SER A 158 9.36 8.43 4.92
CA SER A 158 7.95 8.83 4.94
C SER A 158 7.11 7.95 4.01
N SER A 159 5.83 7.77 4.35
CA SER A 159 4.90 6.98 3.53
C SER A 159 4.76 7.51 2.09
N PRO A 160 4.41 6.64 1.13
CA PRO A 160 4.35 6.97 -0.29
C PRO A 160 3.42 8.14 -0.64
N PRO A 161 3.57 8.75 -1.84
CA PRO A 161 2.80 9.94 -2.24
C PRO A 161 1.28 9.74 -2.23
N TRP A 162 0.75 8.57 -2.59
CA TRP A 162 -0.70 8.28 -2.50
C TRP A 162 -1.21 8.32 -1.06
N VAL A 163 -0.35 8.08 -0.06
CA VAL A 163 -0.73 8.21 1.36
C VAL A 163 -0.94 9.68 1.72
N ALA A 164 -0.17 10.59 1.14
CA ALA A 164 -0.39 12.03 1.32
C ALA A 164 -1.76 12.45 0.76
N GLU A 165 -2.20 11.87 -0.37
CA GLU A 165 -3.54 12.09 -0.90
C GLU A 165 -4.62 11.52 0.04
N LEU A 166 -4.42 10.32 0.62
CA LEU A 166 -5.33 9.75 1.61
C LEU A 166 -5.42 10.63 2.88
N VAL A 167 -4.29 11.11 3.37
CA VAL A 167 -4.25 12.05 4.50
C VAL A 167 -5.05 13.31 4.18
N ASN A 168 -4.92 13.84 2.95
CA ASN A 168 -5.70 15.00 2.50
C ASN A 168 -7.21 14.71 2.44
N ILE A 169 -7.61 13.56 1.92
CA ILE A 169 -9.00 13.07 1.90
C ILE A 169 -9.56 12.98 3.32
N CYS A 170 -8.72 12.56 4.28
CA CYS A 170 -9.08 12.44 5.68
C CYS A 170 -9.04 13.77 6.46
N GLY A 171 -8.83 14.93 5.80
CA GLY A 171 -8.79 16.24 6.46
C GLY A 171 -7.47 16.57 7.14
N GLY A 172 -6.40 15.83 6.85
CA GLY A 172 -5.06 16.11 7.29
C GLY A 172 -4.20 16.79 6.21
N LYS A 173 -2.94 17.06 6.56
CA LYS A 173 -1.87 17.52 5.67
C LYS A 173 -0.58 16.80 6.05
N MET A 174 0.03 16.08 5.12
CA MET A 174 1.40 15.58 5.30
C MET A 174 2.35 16.77 5.47
N VAL A 175 3.18 16.73 6.52
CA VAL A 175 4.05 17.87 6.87
C VAL A 175 5.51 17.68 6.47
N VAL A 176 5.85 16.50 5.94
CA VAL A 176 7.14 16.20 5.31
C VAL A 176 6.93 15.69 3.90
N PRO A 177 7.92 15.75 3.00
CA PRO A 177 7.81 15.20 1.65
C PRO A 177 7.48 13.70 1.68
N ALA A 178 6.46 13.28 0.94
CA ALA A 178 6.03 11.88 0.88
C ALA A 178 7.00 11.01 0.04
N GLY A 179 7.22 9.76 0.48
CA GLY A 179 8.09 8.80 -0.20
C GLY A 179 9.57 9.18 -0.20
N LYS A 180 10.02 9.96 0.78
CA LYS A 180 11.40 10.43 0.90
C LYS A 180 12.03 9.99 2.23
N SER A 181 13.36 9.87 2.21
CA SER A 181 14.14 9.82 3.44
C SER A 181 14.04 11.17 4.13
N VAL A 182 13.86 11.14 5.45
CA VAL A 182 13.73 12.33 6.30
C VAL A 182 14.55 12.12 7.58
N THR A 183 15.05 13.21 8.16
CA THR A 183 15.75 13.15 9.45
C THR A 183 14.79 13.35 10.62
N GLU A 184 15.26 13.06 11.82
CA GLU A 184 14.50 13.30 13.05
C GLU A 184 14.23 14.79 13.24
N GLU A 185 15.20 15.63 12.89
CA GLU A 185 15.13 17.08 13.01
C GLU A 185 14.12 17.67 12.03
N GLU A 186 14.08 17.17 10.79
CA GLU A 186 13.08 17.60 9.79
C GLU A 186 11.67 17.29 10.26
N VAL A 187 11.43 16.10 10.81
CA VAL A 187 10.13 15.73 11.38
C VAL A 187 9.80 16.59 12.58
N ALA A 188 10.76 16.82 13.49
CA ALA A 188 10.58 17.68 14.66
C ALA A 188 10.24 19.13 14.27
N ALA A 189 10.98 19.71 13.33
CA ALA A 189 10.75 21.06 12.81
C ALA A 189 9.36 21.18 12.12
N ALA A 190 8.90 20.11 11.50
CA ALA A 190 7.58 20.04 10.88
C ALA A 190 6.43 19.96 11.91
N LYS A 191 6.69 19.75 13.20
CA LYS A 191 5.72 19.76 14.31
C LYS A 191 4.41 19.01 13.99
N PRO A 192 4.43 17.71 13.64
CA PRO A 192 3.19 16.95 13.40
C PRO A 192 2.34 16.88 14.66
N GLU A 193 1.00 16.96 14.48
CA GLU A 193 0.00 16.77 15.53
C GLU A 193 -0.43 15.31 15.65
N VAL A 194 -0.21 14.53 14.59
CA VAL A 194 -0.45 13.08 14.55
C VAL A 194 0.72 12.42 13.84
N ILE A 195 1.22 11.32 14.42
CA ILE A 195 2.20 10.42 13.80
C ILE A 195 1.51 9.08 13.54
N VAL A 196 1.65 8.57 12.32
CA VAL A 196 1.16 7.25 11.92
C VAL A 196 2.35 6.38 11.53
N LEU A 197 2.55 5.28 12.23
CA LEU A 197 3.58 4.29 11.94
C LEU A 197 2.94 3.18 11.10
N ALA A 198 3.37 3.07 9.85
CA ALA A 198 2.98 2.01 8.92
C ALA A 198 4.24 1.29 8.43
N TRP A 199 5.01 0.74 9.38
CA TRP A 199 6.32 0.15 9.10
C TRP A 199 6.18 -1.15 8.31
N ALA A 200 6.84 -1.20 7.17
CA ALA A 200 6.81 -2.35 6.28
C ALA A 200 7.23 -3.64 6.98
N ALA A 201 6.53 -4.72 6.66
CA ALA A 201 6.77 -6.07 7.19
C ALA A 201 6.66 -6.24 8.71
N THR A 202 6.10 -5.28 9.44
CA THR A 202 5.92 -5.39 10.90
C THR A 202 4.50 -5.79 11.29
N GLY A 203 3.51 -5.58 10.42
CA GLY A 203 2.10 -5.80 10.74
C GLY A 203 1.71 -5.04 12.02
N ASP A 204 1.19 -5.76 13.02
CA ASP A 204 0.81 -5.19 14.32
C ASP A 204 1.98 -5.12 15.33
N LYS A 205 3.20 -5.49 14.92
CA LYS A 205 4.39 -5.55 15.82
C LYS A 205 5.18 -4.24 15.87
N ALA A 206 4.77 -3.21 15.16
CA ALA A 206 5.38 -1.89 15.29
C ALA A 206 5.29 -1.43 16.75
N ASP A 207 6.42 -0.97 17.32
CA ASP A 207 6.46 -0.52 18.72
C ASP A 207 6.52 1.00 18.79
N PRO A 208 5.43 1.68 19.14
CA PRO A 208 5.40 3.13 19.24
C PRO A 208 6.23 3.67 20.40
N ARG A 209 6.60 2.83 21.39
CA ARG A 209 7.40 3.27 22.57
C ARG A 209 8.72 3.86 22.14
N LYS A 210 9.41 3.24 21.18
CA LYS A 210 10.66 3.78 20.61
C LYS A 210 10.50 5.17 20.03
N THR A 211 9.33 5.49 19.48
CA THR A 211 9.03 6.82 18.94
C THR A 211 8.89 7.87 20.04
N TYR A 212 8.35 7.49 21.19
CA TYR A 212 8.24 8.37 22.35
C TYR A 212 9.58 8.63 23.06
N GLU A 213 10.58 7.77 22.85
CA GLU A 213 11.91 7.86 23.47
C GLU A 213 12.88 8.77 22.66
N LEU A 214 12.49 9.19 21.44
CA LEU A 214 13.31 10.03 20.60
C LEU A 214 13.49 11.41 21.19
N LYS A 215 14.74 11.76 21.58
CA LYS A 215 15.06 13.04 22.21
C LYS A 215 14.72 14.23 21.32
N ALA A 216 14.95 14.12 20.00
CA ALA A 216 14.64 15.17 19.01
C ALA A 216 13.13 15.45 18.92
N TRP A 217 12.27 14.52 19.33
CA TRP A 217 10.81 14.65 19.20
C TRP A 217 10.10 15.05 20.49
N ARG A 218 10.82 15.29 21.58
CA ARG A 218 10.27 15.61 22.91
C ARG A 218 9.20 16.72 22.86
N ASP A 219 9.42 17.75 22.04
CA ASP A 219 8.53 18.91 21.94
C ASP A 219 7.56 18.82 20.75
N VAL A 220 7.54 17.68 20.00
CA VAL A 220 6.59 17.45 18.91
C VAL A 220 5.19 17.29 19.48
N PRO A 221 4.16 18.01 18.96
CA PRO A 221 2.79 17.94 19.49
C PRO A 221 2.24 16.52 19.57
N ALA A 222 2.46 15.69 18.54
CA ALA A 222 2.01 14.29 18.53
C ALA A 222 2.58 13.45 19.68
N ILE A 223 3.81 13.75 20.13
CA ILE A 223 4.47 13.06 21.25
C ILE A 223 3.87 13.53 22.57
N ARG A 224 3.76 14.85 22.76
CA ARG A 224 3.21 15.45 23.98
C ARG A 224 1.76 15.05 24.23
N GLU A 225 0.96 14.95 23.15
CA GLU A 225 -0.47 14.60 23.21
C GLU A 225 -0.72 13.10 23.07
N ARG A 226 0.34 12.28 23.02
CA ARG A 226 0.28 10.81 22.84
C ARG A 226 -0.54 10.38 21.60
N ARG A 227 -0.38 11.12 20.50
CA ARG A 227 -1.06 10.86 19.22
C ARG A 227 -0.14 10.16 18.21
N VAL A 228 0.53 9.09 18.66
CA VAL A 228 1.27 8.16 17.79
C VAL A 228 0.43 6.91 17.64
N HIS A 229 0.09 6.57 16.39
CA HIS A 229 -0.81 5.47 16.05
C HIS A 229 -0.13 4.50 15.13
N ILE A 230 -0.47 3.20 15.26
CA ILE A 230 -0.04 2.16 14.34
C ILE A 230 -1.18 1.91 13.35
N VAL A 231 -0.82 1.85 12.08
CA VAL A 231 -1.68 1.32 11.01
C VAL A 231 -0.86 0.26 10.29
N ARG A 232 -1.44 -0.91 10.08
CA ARG A 232 -0.76 -1.98 9.36
C ARG A 232 -0.31 -1.48 8.00
N ASP A 233 0.93 -1.78 7.62
CA ASP A 233 1.58 -1.23 6.43
C ASP A 233 0.86 -1.61 5.14
N GLU A 234 0.33 -2.82 5.04
CA GLU A 234 -0.44 -3.25 3.88
C GLU A 234 -1.69 -2.40 3.62
N LEU A 235 -2.22 -1.69 4.62
CA LEU A 235 -3.37 -0.81 4.46
C LEU A 235 -3.00 0.58 3.90
N LEU A 236 -1.73 0.99 4.00
CA LEU A 236 -1.26 2.30 3.53
C LEU A 236 -0.21 2.18 2.42
N ASN A 237 0.69 1.19 2.52
CA ASN A 237 1.84 1.08 1.62
C ASN A 237 1.59 0.11 0.45
N THR A 238 0.42 -0.58 0.40
CA THR A 238 0.04 -1.41 -0.74
C THR A 238 -0.91 -0.62 -1.66
N PRO A 239 -0.44 -0.16 -2.84
CA PRO A 239 -1.27 0.63 -3.76
C PRO A 239 -2.35 -0.24 -4.41
N GLY A 240 -3.57 -0.17 -3.87
CA GLY A 240 -4.69 -0.99 -4.31
C GLY A 240 -5.90 -0.95 -3.36
N PRO A 241 -6.78 -1.96 -3.44
CA PRO A 241 -8.00 -2.04 -2.62
C PRO A 241 -7.80 -1.88 -1.10
N PRO A 242 -6.69 -2.32 -0.48
CA PRO A 242 -6.46 -2.13 0.95
C PRO A 242 -6.49 -0.67 1.42
N LEU A 243 -6.17 0.28 0.53
CA LEU A 243 -6.16 1.71 0.84
C LEU A 243 -7.50 2.26 1.33
N VAL A 244 -8.62 1.61 1.00
CA VAL A 244 -9.94 1.98 1.53
C VAL A 244 -9.99 1.80 3.06
N GLN A 245 -9.47 0.67 3.55
CA GLN A 245 -9.38 0.44 4.99
C GLN A 245 -8.34 1.35 5.64
N GLY A 246 -7.22 1.60 4.96
CA GLY A 246 -6.20 2.56 5.39
C GLY A 246 -6.76 3.97 5.57
N ALA A 247 -7.55 4.45 4.60
CA ALA A 247 -8.22 5.75 4.70
C ALA A 247 -9.21 5.82 5.88
N ARG A 248 -9.95 4.74 6.15
CA ARG A 248 -10.85 4.66 7.32
C ARG A 248 -10.07 4.70 8.63
N ALA A 249 -8.93 4.01 8.71
CA ALA A 249 -8.06 4.03 9.88
C ALA A 249 -7.45 5.42 10.09
N LEU A 250 -6.92 6.04 9.04
CA LEU A 250 -6.42 7.43 9.09
C LEU A 250 -7.50 8.39 9.59
N TYR A 251 -8.70 8.34 8.99
CA TYR A 251 -9.80 9.22 9.41
C TYR A 251 -10.11 9.08 10.90
N LYS A 252 -10.16 7.85 11.43
CA LYS A 252 -10.40 7.58 12.85
C LYS A 252 -9.32 8.19 13.75
N HIS A 253 -8.05 8.10 13.35
CA HIS A 253 -6.93 8.64 14.13
C HIS A 253 -6.82 10.17 14.04
N LEU A 254 -7.20 10.75 12.91
CA LEU A 254 -7.22 12.20 12.75
C LEU A 254 -8.39 12.85 13.50
N HIS A 255 -9.52 12.13 13.61
CA HIS A 255 -10.77 12.60 14.20
C HIS A 255 -11.22 11.68 15.34
N PRO A 256 -10.49 11.63 16.48
CA PRO A 256 -10.91 10.82 17.62
C PRO A 256 -12.26 11.33 18.12
N VAL A 257 -13.20 10.41 18.31
CA VAL A 257 -14.45 10.72 18.98
C VAL A 257 -14.08 11.05 20.43
N ASN A 258 -14.25 12.30 20.85
CA ASN A 258 -14.10 12.68 22.25
C ASN A 258 -15.09 11.84 23.05
N LYS A 259 -14.61 10.80 23.76
CA LYS A 259 -15.39 10.23 24.85
C LYS A 259 -15.57 11.36 25.87
N PRO A 260 -16.80 11.68 26.31
CA PRO A 260 -16.96 12.59 27.43
C PRO A 260 -16.08 12.09 28.56
N ARG A 261 -15.23 12.96 29.13
CA ARG A 261 -14.47 12.65 30.34
C ARG A 261 -15.52 12.22 31.36
N GLY A 262 -15.53 10.92 31.65
CA GLY A 262 -16.41 10.39 32.68
C GLY A 262 -16.22 11.18 33.95
N SER A 263 -17.30 11.71 34.47
CA SER A 263 -17.39 12.12 35.86
C SER A 263 -16.90 10.97 36.76
N GLN A 264 -15.74 11.16 37.35
CA GLN A 264 -15.37 10.43 38.57
C GLN A 264 -16.11 11.04 39.76
#